data_e216f001ab0ff3adaf8cec83dd9f9ec0
#
_entry.id   e216f001ab0ff3adaf8cec83dd9f9ec0
#
_cell.length_a   1.000
_cell.length_b   1.000
_cell.length_c   1.000
_cell.angle_alpha   90.00
_cell.angle_beta   90.00
_cell.angle_gamma   90.00
#
_symmetry.space_group_name_H-M   'P 1'
#
loop_
_entity.id
_entity.type
_entity.pdbx_description
1 polymer ?
#
loop_
_entity_poly.entity_id
_entity_poly.type
_entity_poly.pdbx_seq_one_letter_code
_entity_poly.pdbx_strand_id
1 'polypeptide(L)'
;MPYMSKNYAIKTGKDNTAITGFSMGGRESLYIGFSRSDLFGYIGAMCPAPVLTTDLITESDLKFTENYSYLLMISAGSNDQIVWSTPSGYHDTLNKNSVEHVWHYVTDGDHGSNTIRPHIYNFVHSIFKA
;
A
#
# COMPACT_ATOMS: atom_id res chain seq x y z
N MET A 1 10.05 12.22 -10.26
CA MET A 1 9.83 13.45 -9.48
C MET A 1 10.63 14.69 -9.96
N PRO A 2 11.80 14.59 -10.64
CA PRO A 2 12.57 15.80 -11.01
C PRO A 2 11.78 16.83 -11.82
N TYR A 3 10.93 16.40 -12.75
CA TYR A 3 10.10 17.30 -13.54
C TYR A 3 9.12 18.10 -12.67
N MET A 4 8.45 17.43 -11.74
CA MET A 4 7.44 18.06 -10.86
C MET A 4 8.10 19.10 -9.93
N SER A 5 9.19 18.72 -9.28
CA SER A 5 9.88 19.65 -8.36
C SER A 5 10.57 20.82 -9.09
N LYS A 6 10.89 20.66 -10.37
CA LYS A 6 11.43 21.75 -11.19
C LYS A 6 10.36 22.77 -11.63
N ASN A 7 9.12 22.29 -11.88
CA ASN A 7 8.09 23.09 -12.54
C ASN A 7 6.96 23.53 -11.57
N TYR A 8 6.88 22.95 -10.40
CA TYR A 8 5.81 23.21 -9.41
C TYR A 8 6.38 23.37 -8.01
N ALA A 9 5.76 24.19 -7.21
CA ALA A 9 6.08 24.38 -5.78
C ALA A 9 5.54 23.20 -4.97
N ILE A 10 6.20 22.05 -5.05
CA ILE A 10 5.86 20.84 -4.31
C ILE A 10 6.86 20.62 -3.17
N LYS A 11 6.37 20.10 -2.06
CA LYS A 11 7.23 19.55 -1.01
C LYS A 11 7.82 18.22 -1.49
N THR A 12 9.07 17.98 -1.19
CA THR A 12 9.78 16.75 -1.55
C THR A 12 10.27 16.02 -0.29
N GLY A 13 10.80 14.83 -0.49
CA GLY A 13 11.29 13.99 0.59
C GLY A 13 10.23 13.02 1.11
N LYS A 14 10.69 12.05 1.89
CA LYS A 14 9.92 10.94 2.42
C LYS A 14 8.65 11.41 3.17
N ASP A 15 8.78 12.45 3.99
CA ASP A 15 7.68 12.99 4.80
C ASP A 15 6.54 13.58 3.98
N ASN A 16 6.82 13.90 2.72
CA ASN A 16 5.87 14.54 1.79
C ASN A 16 5.53 13.66 0.60
N THR A 17 5.86 12.37 0.65
CA THR A 17 5.66 11.45 -0.48
C THR A 17 4.89 10.21 -0.06
N ALA A 18 3.78 9.99 -0.75
CA ALA A 18 2.94 8.80 -0.58
C ALA A 18 2.84 8.03 -1.89
N ILE A 19 2.65 6.73 -1.79
CA ILE A 19 2.30 5.86 -2.91
C ILE A 19 1.07 5.04 -2.55
N THR A 20 0.09 4.98 -3.43
CA THR A 20 -1.07 4.11 -3.26
C THR A 20 -1.63 3.67 -4.60
N GLY A 21 -2.26 2.52 -4.63
CA GLY A 21 -2.85 1.97 -5.83
C GLY A 21 -3.90 0.90 -5.54
N PHE A 22 -4.67 0.56 -6.56
CA PHE A 22 -5.74 -0.42 -6.52
C PHE A 22 -5.37 -1.65 -7.36
N SER A 23 -5.72 -2.85 -6.89
CA SER A 23 -5.52 -4.11 -7.60
C SER A 23 -4.04 -4.33 -7.97
N MET A 24 -3.69 -4.38 -9.25
CA MET A 24 -2.29 -4.43 -9.70
C MET A 24 -1.51 -3.23 -9.16
N GLY A 25 -2.08 -2.02 -9.21
CA GLY A 25 -1.46 -0.82 -8.64
C GLY A 25 -1.25 -0.92 -7.13
N GLY A 26 -2.10 -1.66 -6.40
CA GLY A 26 -1.91 -1.96 -4.98
C GLY A 26 -0.69 -2.85 -4.74
N ARG A 27 -0.54 -3.92 -5.53
CA ARG A 27 0.66 -4.76 -5.52
C ARG A 27 1.93 -3.96 -5.82
N GLU A 28 1.88 -3.14 -6.87
CA GLU A 28 3.02 -2.31 -7.28
C GLU A 28 3.37 -1.26 -6.23
N SER A 29 2.36 -0.71 -5.54
CA SER A 29 2.58 0.21 -4.43
C SER A 29 3.31 -0.47 -3.27
N LEU A 30 3.01 -1.72 -2.97
CA LEU A 30 3.77 -2.52 -1.99
C LEU A 30 5.20 -2.72 -2.47
N TYR A 31 5.39 -3.24 -3.69
CA TYR A 31 6.72 -3.50 -4.23
C TYR A 31 7.61 -2.26 -4.24
N ILE A 32 7.11 -1.16 -4.80
CA ILE A 32 7.86 0.10 -4.88
C ILE A 32 8.06 0.69 -3.48
N GLY A 33 7.04 0.68 -2.63
CA GLY A 33 7.08 1.24 -1.30
C GLY A 33 8.11 0.55 -0.40
N PHE A 34 8.20 -0.78 -0.44
CA PHE A 34 9.22 -1.53 0.29
C PHE A 34 10.62 -1.36 -0.31
N SER A 35 10.73 -1.46 -1.66
CA SER A 35 12.00 -1.33 -2.36
C SER A 35 12.60 0.08 -2.25
N ARG A 36 11.77 1.11 -2.10
CA ARG A 36 12.16 2.51 -2.02
C ARG A 36 11.58 3.20 -0.78
N SER A 37 11.68 2.53 0.34
CA SER A 37 11.25 3.05 1.64
C SER A 37 12.02 4.31 2.09
N ASP A 38 13.12 4.61 1.42
CA ASP A 38 13.83 5.89 1.50
C ASP A 38 13.04 7.07 0.92
N LEU A 39 12.13 6.82 -0.03
CA LEU A 39 11.38 7.85 -0.74
C LEU A 39 9.94 8.01 -0.27
N PHE A 40 9.31 6.92 0.19
CA PHE A 40 7.88 6.91 0.52
C PHE A 40 7.66 6.74 2.02
N GLY A 41 7.08 7.78 2.64
CA GLY A 41 6.67 7.72 4.04
C GLY A 41 5.33 7.03 4.24
N TYR A 42 4.50 7.00 3.21
CA TYR A 42 3.12 6.50 3.29
C TYR A 42 2.84 5.56 2.13
N ILE A 43 2.41 4.34 2.44
CA ILE A 43 2.16 3.28 1.48
C ILE A 43 0.72 2.79 1.66
N GLY A 44 -0.06 2.77 0.57
CA GLY A 44 -1.42 2.25 0.55
C GLY A 44 -1.61 1.20 -0.53
N ALA A 45 -2.21 0.07 -0.19
CA ALA A 45 -2.53 -0.99 -1.13
C ALA A 45 -4.01 -1.39 -1.01
N MET A 46 -4.77 -1.02 -2.02
CA MET A 46 -6.20 -1.33 -2.10
C MET A 46 -6.42 -2.63 -2.86
N CYS A 47 -6.97 -3.64 -2.19
CA CYS A 47 -7.22 -4.96 -2.77
C CYS A 47 -6.05 -5.43 -3.65
N PRO A 48 -4.82 -5.50 -3.11
CA PRO A 48 -3.63 -5.78 -3.91
C PRO A 48 -3.76 -7.11 -4.65
N ALA A 49 -3.41 -7.09 -5.94
CA ALA A 49 -3.45 -8.24 -6.79
C ALA A 49 -2.38 -9.29 -6.41
N PRO A 50 -2.60 -10.57 -6.76
CA PRO A 50 -1.58 -11.59 -6.58
C PRO A 50 -0.36 -11.34 -7.46
N VAL A 51 0.74 -11.95 -7.09
CA VAL A 51 1.95 -12.03 -7.92
C VAL A 51 1.67 -13.09 -9.01
N LEU A 52 1.26 -12.63 -10.18
CA LEU A 52 0.69 -13.51 -11.20
C LEU A 52 1.72 -14.34 -11.98
N THR A 53 2.97 -13.98 -12.00
CA THR A 53 3.86 -14.53 -13.01
C THR A 53 5.25 -14.91 -12.54
N THR A 54 5.65 -14.61 -11.40
CA THR A 54 6.93 -14.96 -10.78
C THR A 54 7.06 -14.19 -9.49
N ASP A 55 7.95 -14.59 -8.65
CA ASP A 55 8.37 -14.05 -7.38
C ASP A 55 8.72 -12.53 -7.37
N LEU A 56 7.81 -11.70 -7.89
CA LEU A 56 7.96 -10.25 -7.95
C LEU A 56 8.03 -9.64 -6.55
N ILE A 57 7.27 -10.23 -5.62
CA ILE A 57 7.33 -9.90 -4.20
C ILE A 57 7.39 -11.21 -3.46
N THR A 58 8.47 -11.46 -2.76
CA THR A 58 8.61 -12.60 -1.86
C THR A 58 8.23 -12.20 -0.42
N GLU A 59 8.03 -13.17 0.46
CA GLU A 59 7.79 -12.88 1.88
C GLU A 59 8.92 -12.02 2.50
N SER A 60 10.15 -12.21 2.05
CA SER A 60 11.32 -11.46 2.53
C SER A 60 11.34 -10.00 2.03
N ASP A 61 10.69 -9.69 0.92
CA ASP A 61 10.63 -8.34 0.38
C ASP A 61 9.61 -7.47 1.15
N LEU A 62 8.64 -8.09 1.82
CA LEU A 62 7.66 -7.42 2.67
C LEU A 62 8.22 -7.19 4.09
N LYS A 63 9.41 -6.61 4.15
CA LYS A 63 10.09 -6.26 5.39
C LYS A 63 10.93 -5.01 5.20
N PHE A 64 10.82 -4.09 6.14
CA PHE A 64 11.73 -2.95 6.19
C PHE A 64 13.03 -3.37 6.89
N THR A 65 14.16 -3.12 6.27
CA THR A 65 15.49 -3.29 6.89
C THR A 65 15.94 -2.01 7.58
N GLU A 66 15.66 -0.90 6.94
CA GLU A 66 15.88 0.47 7.41
C GLU A 66 14.71 1.33 6.90
N ASN A 67 14.60 2.57 7.33
CA ASN A 67 13.64 3.53 6.79
C ASN A 67 12.17 3.05 6.80
N TYR A 68 11.65 2.67 7.95
CA TYR A 68 10.23 2.29 8.12
C TYR A 68 9.29 3.34 7.53
N SER A 69 8.20 2.89 6.90
CA SER A 69 7.11 3.80 6.51
C SER A 69 6.42 4.36 7.76
N TYR A 70 5.89 5.58 7.66
CA TYR A 70 5.09 6.19 8.72
C TYR A 70 3.68 5.62 8.76
N LEU A 71 3.20 5.19 7.61
CA LEU A 71 1.93 4.49 7.46
C LEU A 71 2.06 3.45 6.35
N LEU A 72 1.69 2.23 6.66
CA LEU A 72 1.37 1.20 5.68
C LEU A 72 -0.09 0.78 5.88
N MET A 73 -0.92 0.91 4.86
CA MET A 73 -2.34 0.53 4.92
C MET A 73 -2.67 -0.44 3.79
N ILE A 74 -3.25 -1.58 4.16
CA ILE A 74 -3.78 -2.56 3.20
C ILE A 74 -5.28 -2.68 3.41
N SER A 75 -6.04 -2.75 2.35
CA SER A 75 -7.47 -3.04 2.42
C SER A 75 -7.86 -4.28 1.62
N ALA A 76 -8.94 -4.90 2.08
CA ALA A 76 -9.63 -5.97 1.38
C ALA A 76 -11.15 -5.82 1.55
N GLY A 77 -11.88 -6.26 0.55
CA GLY A 77 -13.32 -6.45 0.64
C GLY A 77 -13.66 -7.90 0.97
N SER A 78 -14.63 -8.14 1.86
CA SER A 78 -15.03 -9.51 2.21
C SER A 78 -15.71 -10.27 1.06
N ASN A 79 -16.19 -9.55 0.07
CA ASN A 79 -16.90 -10.06 -1.11
C ASN A 79 -16.11 -9.87 -2.42
N ASP A 80 -14.81 -9.63 -2.29
CA ASP A 80 -13.91 -9.47 -3.44
C ASP A 80 -13.62 -10.82 -4.10
N GLN A 81 -14.26 -11.06 -5.24
CA GLN A 81 -14.12 -12.30 -6.02
C GLN A 81 -13.04 -12.21 -7.10
N ILE A 82 -12.29 -11.13 -7.18
CA ILE A 82 -11.22 -10.94 -8.16
C ILE A 82 -9.86 -11.32 -7.56
N VAL A 83 -9.55 -10.78 -6.39
CA VAL A 83 -8.26 -11.06 -5.71
C VAL A 83 -8.40 -12.04 -4.53
N TRP A 84 -9.65 -12.41 -4.19
CA TRP A 84 -9.98 -13.39 -3.16
C TRP A 84 -9.22 -13.14 -1.85
N SER A 85 -8.50 -14.16 -1.39
CA SER A 85 -7.71 -14.12 -0.15
C SER A 85 -6.33 -13.47 -0.29
N THR A 86 -5.96 -12.98 -1.48
CA THR A 86 -4.63 -12.40 -1.72
C THR A 86 -4.28 -11.26 -0.76
N PRO A 87 -5.17 -10.27 -0.52
CA PRO A 87 -4.86 -9.21 0.44
C PRO A 87 -4.64 -9.73 1.87
N SER A 88 -5.38 -10.78 2.27
CA SER A 88 -5.16 -11.43 3.58
C SER A 88 -3.79 -12.11 3.64
N GLY A 89 -3.33 -12.71 2.54
CA GLY A 89 -1.98 -13.29 2.47
C GLY A 89 -0.89 -12.24 2.67
N TYR A 90 -1.06 -11.04 2.12
CA TYR A 90 -0.14 -9.92 2.41
C TYR A 90 -0.20 -9.50 3.88
N HIS A 91 -1.40 -9.37 4.44
CA HIS A 91 -1.59 -9.06 5.86
C HIS A 91 -0.89 -10.08 6.78
N ASP A 92 -1.08 -11.37 6.52
CA ASP A 92 -0.47 -12.44 7.31
C ASP A 92 1.07 -12.41 7.20
N THR A 93 1.60 -12.16 6.01
CA THR A 93 3.04 -12.04 5.79
C THR A 93 3.64 -10.84 6.52
N LEU A 94 2.96 -9.69 6.50
CA LEU A 94 3.40 -8.51 7.24
C LEU A 94 3.40 -8.76 8.75
N ASN A 95 2.38 -9.44 9.26
CA ASN A 95 2.34 -9.85 10.68
C ASN A 95 3.51 -10.79 11.02
N LYS A 96 3.76 -11.80 10.19
CA LYS A 96 4.89 -12.72 10.33
C LYS A 96 6.24 -11.99 10.36
N ASN A 97 6.38 -10.96 9.55
CA ASN A 97 7.57 -10.14 9.45
C ASN A 97 7.63 -9.02 10.52
N SER A 98 6.66 -8.93 11.40
CA SER A 98 6.55 -7.88 12.42
C SER A 98 6.53 -6.47 11.82
N VAL A 99 5.90 -6.31 10.66
CA VAL A 99 5.71 -5.01 10.01
C VAL A 99 4.39 -4.40 10.47
N GLU A 100 4.50 -3.28 11.16
CA GLU A 100 3.32 -2.53 11.61
C GLU A 100 2.53 -1.98 10.40
N HIS A 101 1.23 -2.23 10.37
CA HIS A 101 0.35 -1.79 9.29
C HIS A 101 -1.12 -1.71 9.73
N VAL A 102 -1.88 -0.92 9.01
CA VAL A 102 -3.34 -0.83 9.16
C VAL A 102 -3.98 -1.85 8.22
N TRP A 103 -4.72 -2.79 8.80
CA TRP A 103 -5.57 -3.72 8.08
C TRP A 103 -7.00 -3.18 8.02
N HIS A 104 -7.41 -2.74 6.83
CA HIS A 104 -8.73 -2.17 6.60
C HIS A 104 -9.61 -3.19 5.85
N TYR A 105 -10.35 -4.00 6.61
CA TYR A 105 -11.25 -5.01 6.07
C TYR A 105 -12.66 -4.43 5.93
N VAL A 106 -13.21 -4.43 4.73
CA VAL A 106 -14.51 -3.84 4.41
C VAL A 106 -15.54 -4.96 4.27
N THR A 107 -16.48 -5.02 5.23
CA THR A 107 -17.59 -5.97 5.17
C THR A 107 -18.45 -5.70 3.95
N ASP A 108 -18.83 -6.76 3.22
CA ASP A 108 -19.54 -6.72 1.94
C ASP A 108 -18.85 -5.91 0.83
N GLY A 109 -17.60 -5.53 1.05
CA GLY A 109 -16.79 -4.84 0.06
C GLY A 109 -16.47 -5.76 -1.13
N ASP A 110 -16.63 -5.23 -2.32
CA ASP A 110 -16.31 -5.88 -3.60
C ASP A 110 -14.92 -5.43 -4.11
N HIS A 111 -14.54 -5.90 -5.30
CA HIS A 111 -13.36 -5.39 -6.02
C HIS A 111 -13.68 -4.07 -6.73
N GLY A 112 -14.13 -3.07 -5.99
CA GLY A 112 -14.66 -1.85 -6.58
C GLY A 112 -14.82 -0.71 -5.58
N SER A 113 -15.72 0.19 -5.91
CA SER A 113 -15.94 1.45 -5.21
C SER A 113 -16.29 1.29 -3.72
N ASN A 114 -16.96 0.18 -3.35
CA ASN A 114 -17.36 -0.08 -1.97
C ASN A 114 -16.15 -0.31 -1.06
N THR A 115 -15.05 -0.85 -1.60
CA THR A 115 -13.80 -1.05 -0.87
C THR A 115 -12.82 0.10 -1.09
N ILE A 116 -12.75 0.65 -2.31
CA ILE A 116 -11.79 1.69 -2.67
C ILE A 116 -12.06 3.01 -1.93
N ARG A 117 -13.33 3.45 -1.90
CA ARG A 117 -13.69 4.76 -1.32
C ARG A 117 -13.34 4.87 0.16
N PRO A 118 -13.70 3.91 1.04
CA PRO A 118 -13.29 3.96 2.44
C PRO A 118 -11.78 3.93 2.61
N HIS A 119 -11.05 3.16 1.79
CA HIS A 119 -9.60 3.11 1.86
C HIS A 119 -8.99 4.48 1.52
N ILE A 120 -9.37 5.07 0.37
CA ILE A 120 -8.85 6.38 -0.05
C ILE A 120 -9.16 7.43 1.03
N TYR A 121 -10.38 7.45 1.54
CA TYR A 121 -10.77 8.38 2.59
C TYR A 121 -9.85 8.24 3.82
N ASN A 122 -9.71 7.04 4.35
CA ASN A 122 -8.89 6.77 5.53
C ASN A 122 -7.41 7.06 5.26
N PHE A 123 -6.90 6.64 4.11
CA PHE A 123 -5.50 6.84 3.74
C PHE A 123 -5.17 8.34 3.64
N VAL A 124 -5.95 9.11 2.86
CA VAL A 124 -5.73 10.55 2.67
C VAL A 124 -5.87 11.32 3.99
N HIS A 125 -6.80 10.92 4.86
CA HIS A 125 -6.93 11.52 6.18
C HIS A 125 -5.80 11.15 7.15
N SER A 126 -4.99 10.15 6.84
CA SER A 126 -3.94 9.65 7.74
C SER A 126 -2.53 10.06 7.32
N ILE A 127 -2.35 10.56 6.09
CA ILE A 127 -1.04 10.97 5.59
C ILE A 127 -0.76 12.45 5.85
N PHE A 128 0.53 12.82 5.85
CA PHE A 128 1.03 14.20 5.97
C PHE A 128 0.55 14.97 7.22
N LYS A 129 0.27 14.26 8.29
CA LYS A 129 -0.11 14.83 9.59
C LYS A 129 1.10 14.90 10.54
N ALA A 130 2.12 15.56 10.11
CA ALA A 130 3.25 15.88 11.00
C ALA A 130 3.10 17.31 11.53
#